data_e6349efe12e97f7ce9f01e67013147d8
#
_entry.id   e6349efe12e97f7ce9f01e67013147d8
#
_cell.length_a   1.000
_cell.length_b   1.000
_cell.length_c   1.000
_cell.angle_alpha   90.00
_cell.angle_beta   90.00
_cell.angle_gamma   90.00
#
_symmetry.space_group_name_H-M   'P 1'
#
loop_
_entity.id
_entity.type
_entity.pdbx_description
1 polymer ?
#
loop_
_entity_poly.entity_id
_entity_poly.type
_entity_poly.pdbx_seq_one_letter_code
_entity_poly.pdbx_strand_id
1 'polypeptide(L)'
;MQSDIEICRNTPLSSIDVIAEKAGLLPEEFDTHGKYKAKVHPKCLARLNDNQNGKLVLVTAITPTPLGEGKTVTTIGLAQGLAKLKQSVIACIRQPSMGPVFGIKGGAAGGGYSQVAPMEELNLHLTGDIHAVTAAHNLASAALDARLFHEQREGYDAFEARTGLKALRIDVESITWKRVMDHNDRALRMVKIGLNEQGKTINGFERNEGFDISAASELMAIIALAKNLKDLRQRIGKIVVAYDLDGQPITTEDLQVAGAMAVTLKEAIAPTLMQTLEGVPTLIHAGPFANIAHGNSSIIADDIALKLSRYTVTEAGFGSDMGFEKACNIKAAAANKAPDCVVIVATLRGLKANSGHYDLRPGMAIPDSIFSPDQAALVAGFENLKWHIKNVHKYGIPAVVAINQFPQDCEQELIALQELIHAFDPNVKVAISTAFAQGGEGTRDLAQHVVDACEKTTNFRPLYQKHQPLKEKLMSVCEAGYGATNVEMSELAAKQLAHFEKLGFNELAVCIAKTPLSITTDSSVKGAPVGFTVPIRELRLCAGAGFVYALSGRVMTMPGLPDKPAFMNLDLDEDGNIIGLS
;
A
#
# COMPACT_ATOMS: atom_id res chain seq x y z
N MET A 1 -30.56 -5.57 5.59
CA MET A 1 -29.53 -5.97 4.60
C MET A 1 -28.56 -6.87 5.33
N GLN A 2 -28.14 -8.00 4.77
CA GLN A 2 -27.14 -8.87 5.41
C GLN A 2 -25.82 -8.09 5.56
N SER A 3 -25.10 -8.37 6.65
CA SER A 3 -23.74 -7.85 6.85
C SER A 3 -22.74 -8.51 5.89
N ASP A 4 -21.58 -7.89 5.69
CA ASP A 4 -20.54 -8.41 4.79
C ASP A 4 -20.11 -9.82 5.19
N ILE A 5 -19.95 -10.09 6.49
CA ILE A 5 -19.57 -11.41 6.98
C ILE A 5 -20.70 -12.46 6.79
N GLU A 6 -21.98 -12.06 6.92
CA GLU A 6 -23.10 -12.95 6.64
C GLU A 6 -23.18 -13.30 5.15
N ILE A 7 -22.99 -12.32 4.25
CA ILE A 7 -22.94 -12.57 2.79
C ILE A 7 -21.81 -13.55 2.48
N CYS A 8 -20.62 -13.34 3.07
CA CYS A 8 -19.46 -14.19 2.87
C CYS A 8 -19.72 -15.64 3.30
N ARG A 9 -20.29 -15.83 4.49
CA ARG A 9 -20.59 -17.19 5.05
C ARG A 9 -21.68 -17.91 4.30
N ASN A 10 -22.70 -17.20 3.82
CA ASN A 10 -23.82 -17.77 3.09
C ASN A 10 -23.48 -18.11 1.64
N THR A 11 -22.31 -17.69 1.14
CA THR A 11 -21.86 -17.99 -0.23
C THR A 11 -21.08 -19.29 -0.27
N PRO A 12 -21.50 -20.28 -1.08
CA PRO A 12 -20.74 -21.51 -1.27
C PRO A 12 -19.37 -21.22 -1.94
N LEU A 13 -18.30 -21.63 -1.28
CA LEU A 13 -16.93 -21.44 -1.77
C LEU A 13 -16.36 -22.74 -2.36
N SER A 14 -15.60 -22.63 -3.44
CA SER A 14 -14.80 -23.72 -3.97
C SER A 14 -13.60 -24.02 -3.07
N SER A 15 -13.11 -25.26 -3.08
CA SER A 15 -11.82 -25.56 -2.44
C SER A 15 -10.69 -24.84 -3.16
N ILE A 16 -9.60 -24.59 -2.44
CA ILE A 16 -8.49 -23.81 -3.01
C ILE A 16 -7.78 -24.52 -4.16
N ASP A 17 -7.81 -25.86 -4.18
CA ASP A 17 -7.25 -26.64 -5.29
C ASP A 17 -8.00 -26.36 -6.60
N VAL A 18 -9.33 -26.26 -6.57
CA VAL A 18 -10.15 -25.90 -7.74
C VAL A 18 -9.85 -24.48 -8.21
N ILE A 19 -9.61 -23.55 -7.28
CA ILE A 19 -9.25 -22.18 -7.61
C ILE A 19 -7.83 -22.10 -8.20
N ALA A 20 -6.90 -22.91 -7.68
CA ALA A 20 -5.54 -22.99 -8.22
C ALA A 20 -5.53 -23.57 -9.63
N GLU A 21 -6.27 -24.64 -9.89
CA GLU A 21 -6.48 -25.20 -11.23
C GLU A 21 -7.09 -24.17 -12.18
N LYS A 22 -8.15 -23.47 -11.74
CA LYS A 22 -8.79 -22.39 -12.51
C LYS A 22 -7.82 -21.25 -12.84
N ALA A 23 -6.89 -20.95 -11.94
CA ALA A 23 -5.81 -19.97 -12.17
C ALA A 23 -4.72 -20.49 -13.11
N GLY A 24 -4.67 -21.79 -13.44
CA GLY A 24 -3.62 -22.40 -14.27
C GLY A 24 -2.35 -22.78 -13.51
N LEU A 25 -2.44 -22.94 -12.19
CA LEU A 25 -1.36 -23.47 -11.34
C LEU A 25 -1.34 -25.00 -11.34
N LEU A 26 -0.14 -25.57 -11.30
CA LEU A 26 0.06 -27.01 -11.13
C LEU A 26 0.09 -27.37 -9.64
N PRO A 27 -0.26 -28.61 -9.25
CA PRO A 27 -0.32 -29.04 -7.85
C PRO A 27 1.00 -28.82 -7.08
N GLU A 28 2.13 -28.92 -7.74
CA GLU A 28 3.46 -28.70 -7.14
C GLU A 28 3.88 -27.22 -7.03
N GLU A 29 3.04 -26.29 -7.49
CA GLU A 29 3.32 -24.86 -7.51
C GLU A 29 2.70 -24.11 -6.32
N PHE A 30 1.98 -24.81 -5.46
CA PHE A 30 1.38 -24.20 -4.26
C PHE A 30 1.30 -25.19 -3.11
N ASP A 31 1.25 -24.65 -1.89
CA ASP A 31 0.96 -25.38 -0.65
C ASP A 31 -0.36 -24.90 -0.06
N THR A 32 -1.28 -25.83 0.25
CA THR A 32 -2.56 -25.48 0.85
C THR A 32 -2.42 -25.08 2.31
N HIS A 33 -3.12 -24.02 2.70
CA HIS A 33 -3.29 -23.56 4.08
C HIS A 33 -4.76 -23.67 4.48
N GLY A 34 -5.19 -24.87 4.84
CA GLY A 34 -6.59 -25.19 5.04
C GLY A 34 -7.34 -25.33 3.72
N LYS A 35 -8.69 -25.16 3.76
CA LYS A 35 -9.56 -25.47 2.63
C LYS A 35 -9.61 -24.36 1.57
N TYR A 36 -9.37 -23.11 1.96
CA TYR A 36 -9.69 -21.92 1.16
C TYR A 36 -8.51 -20.99 0.88
N LYS A 37 -7.29 -21.35 1.32
CA LYS A 37 -6.05 -20.60 1.08
C LYS A 37 -4.94 -21.49 0.57
N ALA A 38 -4.02 -20.92 -0.21
CA ALA A 38 -2.78 -21.59 -0.58
C ALA A 38 -1.63 -20.58 -0.73
N LYS A 39 -0.41 -20.99 -0.43
CA LYS A 39 0.80 -20.24 -0.75
C LYS A 39 1.28 -20.63 -2.15
N VAL A 40 1.38 -19.66 -3.06
CA VAL A 40 1.83 -19.89 -4.44
C VAL A 40 3.34 -19.71 -4.51
N HIS A 41 4.06 -20.75 -4.94
CA HIS A 41 5.51 -20.72 -5.02
C HIS A 41 5.99 -19.81 -6.17
N PRO A 42 6.81 -18.77 -5.91
CA PRO A 42 7.34 -17.89 -6.97
C PRO A 42 8.16 -18.63 -8.03
N LYS A 43 8.63 -19.84 -7.75
CA LYS A 43 9.33 -20.70 -8.72
C LYS A 43 8.44 -21.10 -9.92
N CYS A 44 7.10 -21.02 -9.82
CA CYS A 44 6.19 -21.25 -10.95
C CYS A 44 6.49 -20.30 -12.13
N LEU A 45 7.07 -19.12 -11.87
CA LEU A 45 7.48 -18.17 -12.90
C LEU A 45 8.52 -18.75 -13.87
N ALA A 46 9.31 -19.75 -13.44
CA ALA A 46 10.26 -20.43 -14.34
C ALA A 46 9.53 -21.20 -15.45
N ARG A 47 8.46 -21.94 -15.12
CA ARG A 47 7.59 -22.61 -16.11
C ARG A 47 6.86 -21.62 -17.00
N LEU A 48 6.44 -20.50 -16.42
CA LEU A 48 5.62 -19.50 -17.08
C LEU A 48 6.44 -18.47 -17.89
N ASN A 49 7.77 -18.61 -17.92
CA ASN A 49 8.66 -17.60 -18.52
C ASN A 49 8.28 -17.25 -19.97
N ASP A 50 7.95 -18.26 -20.77
CA ASP A 50 7.65 -18.09 -22.20
C ASP A 50 6.19 -17.63 -22.47
N ASN A 51 5.34 -17.61 -21.44
CA ASN A 51 3.99 -17.09 -21.59
C ASN A 51 4.04 -15.57 -21.86
N GLN A 52 3.18 -15.10 -22.77
CA GLN A 52 2.96 -13.67 -22.93
C GLN A 52 2.31 -13.09 -21.68
N ASN A 53 2.69 -11.87 -21.32
CA ASN A 53 2.03 -11.16 -20.24
C ASN A 53 0.61 -10.76 -20.67
N GLY A 54 -0.34 -10.91 -19.76
CA GLY A 54 -1.64 -10.29 -19.86
C GLY A 54 -1.58 -8.78 -19.66
N LYS A 55 -2.75 -8.16 -19.54
CA LYS A 55 -2.95 -6.72 -19.34
C LYS A 55 -3.01 -6.37 -17.87
N LEU A 56 -2.25 -5.37 -17.44
CA LEU A 56 -2.24 -4.87 -16.08
C LEU A 56 -3.23 -3.70 -15.93
N VAL A 57 -4.26 -3.88 -15.12
CA VAL A 57 -5.27 -2.88 -14.81
C VAL A 57 -5.06 -2.39 -13.38
N LEU A 58 -4.79 -1.11 -13.20
CA LEU A 58 -4.56 -0.50 -11.88
C LEU A 58 -5.78 0.33 -11.45
N VAL A 59 -6.36 -0.03 -10.30
CA VAL A 59 -7.49 0.70 -9.71
C VAL A 59 -6.97 1.71 -8.69
N THR A 60 -7.31 2.98 -8.90
CA THR A 60 -7.04 4.10 -7.99
C THR A 60 -8.35 4.85 -7.71
N ALA A 61 -8.29 6.03 -7.08
CA ALA A 61 -9.47 6.82 -6.81
C ALA A 61 -9.18 8.33 -6.86
N ILE A 62 -10.24 9.11 -6.69
CA ILE A 62 -10.19 10.53 -6.32
C ILE A 62 -9.52 10.70 -4.95
N THR A 63 -9.29 11.95 -4.52
CA THR A 63 -8.79 12.26 -3.17
C THR A 63 -9.69 11.60 -2.11
N PRO A 64 -9.14 10.77 -1.20
CA PRO A 64 -9.92 10.05 -0.19
C PRO A 64 -10.68 10.99 0.75
N THR A 65 -11.81 10.51 1.23
CA THR A 65 -12.67 11.19 2.20
C THR A 65 -12.98 10.28 3.38
N PRO A 66 -13.47 10.80 4.51
CA PRO A 66 -13.94 9.95 5.60
C PRO A 66 -15.10 9.01 5.23
N LEU A 67 -15.74 9.25 4.07
CA LEU A 67 -16.88 8.47 3.58
C LEU A 67 -16.48 7.17 2.85
N GLY A 68 -15.20 7.04 2.48
CA GLY A 68 -14.68 5.93 1.69
C GLY A 68 -15.15 5.96 0.22
N GLU A 69 -14.25 5.58 -0.70
CA GLU A 69 -14.52 5.58 -2.15
C GLU A 69 -14.84 4.19 -2.70
N GLY A 70 -14.60 3.12 -1.94
CA GLY A 70 -14.88 1.75 -2.34
C GLY A 70 -13.92 1.18 -3.38
N LYS A 71 -12.64 1.54 -3.34
CA LYS A 71 -11.61 1.02 -4.27
C LYS A 71 -11.54 -0.50 -4.29
N THR A 72 -11.42 -1.15 -3.12
CA THR A 72 -11.27 -2.60 -3.04
C THR A 72 -12.52 -3.30 -3.54
N VAL A 73 -13.72 -2.79 -3.21
CA VAL A 73 -15.00 -3.26 -3.76
C VAL A 73 -15.01 -3.17 -5.29
N THR A 74 -14.57 -2.04 -5.84
CA THR A 74 -14.48 -1.85 -7.30
C THR A 74 -13.43 -2.76 -7.93
N THR A 75 -12.28 -2.96 -7.28
CA THR A 75 -11.21 -3.85 -7.76
C THR A 75 -11.69 -5.28 -7.88
N ILE A 76 -12.34 -5.78 -6.83
CA ILE A 76 -12.88 -7.14 -6.78
C ILE A 76 -14.07 -7.27 -7.74
N GLY A 77 -15.00 -6.32 -7.71
CA GLY A 77 -16.15 -6.29 -8.61
C GLY A 77 -15.72 -6.26 -10.08
N LEU A 78 -14.72 -5.44 -10.45
CA LEU A 78 -14.18 -5.41 -11.80
C LEU A 78 -13.58 -6.77 -12.21
N ALA A 79 -12.84 -7.43 -11.33
CA ALA A 79 -12.33 -8.77 -11.62
C ALA A 79 -13.47 -9.77 -11.85
N GLN A 80 -14.52 -9.71 -11.03
CA GLN A 80 -15.74 -10.51 -11.22
C GLN A 80 -16.45 -10.14 -12.54
N GLY A 81 -16.56 -8.85 -12.88
CA GLY A 81 -17.16 -8.38 -14.14
C GLY A 81 -16.40 -8.85 -15.38
N LEU A 82 -15.05 -8.82 -15.35
CA LEU A 82 -14.22 -9.39 -16.42
C LEU A 82 -14.47 -10.90 -16.56
N ALA A 83 -14.62 -11.62 -15.46
CA ALA A 83 -14.98 -13.04 -15.48
C ALA A 83 -16.38 -13.28 -16.07
N LYS A 84 -17.38 -12.40 -15.82
CA LYS A 84 -18.71 -12.44 -16.47
C LYS A 84 -18.60 -12.24 -17.99
N LEU A 85 -17.64 -11.46 -18.45
CA LEU A 85 -17.31 -11.32 -19.88
C LEU A 85 -16.45 -12.49 -20.43
N LYS A 86 -16.32 -13.58 -19.65
CA LYS A 86 -15.53 -14.77 -20.00
C LYS A 86 -14.03 -14.46 -20.26
N GLN A 87 -13.52 -13.40 -19.64
CA GLN A 87 -12.10 -13.11 -19.66
C GLN A 87 -11.40 -13.91 -18.56
N SER A 88 -10.18 -14.41 -18.87
CA SER A 88 -9.29 -14.95 -17.84
C SER A 88 -8.74 -13.78 -17.01
N VAL A 89 -8.96 -13.80 -15.70
CA VAL A 89 -8.62 -12.71 -14.80
C VAL A 89 -8.13 -13.21 -13.44
N ILE A 90 -7.14 -12.55 -12.89
CA ILE A 90 -6.67 -12.71 -11.51
C ILE A 90 -6.62 -11.33 -10.86
N ALA A 91 -7.16 -11.21 -9.64
CA ALA A 91 -7.00 -9.99 -8.85
C ALA A 91 -5.75 -10.07 -7.98
N CYS A 92 -5.06 -8.94 -7.78
CA CYS A 92 -3.91 -8.81 -6.89
C CYS A 92 -4.16 -7.68 -5.89
N ILE A 93 -4.41 -8.02 -4.63
CA ILE A 93 -4.71 -7.05 -3.58
C ILE A 93 -3.68 -7.11 -2.45
N ARG A 94 -3.65 -6.05 -1.64
CA ARG A 94 -2.79 -6.01 -0.46
C ARG A 94 -3.40 -6.79 0.70
N GLN A 95 -2.52 -7.37 1.53
CA GLN A 95 -2.91 -7.89 2.83
C GLN A 95 -3.21 -6.73 3.79
N PRO A 96 -4.35 -6.73 4.52
CA PRO A 96 -4.61 -5.75 5.56
C PRO A 96 -3.73 -5.97 6.79
N SER A 97 -3.33 -4.87 7.46
CA SER A 97 -2.73 -4.89 8.78
C SER A 97 -3.82 -4.96 9.85
N MET A 98 -3.61 -5.72 10.91
CA MET A 98 -4.59 -5.89 12.00
C MET A 98 -4.88 -4.59 12.75
N GLY A 99 -3.90 -3.69 12.86
CA GLY A 99 -4.10 -2.39 13.51
C GLY A 99 -5.27 -1.60 12.91
N PRO A 100 -5.33 -1.35 11.60
CA PRO A 100 -6.50 -0.76 10.95
C PRO A 100 -7.79 -1.57 11.08
N VAL A 101 -7.71 -2.92 11.02
CA VAL A 101 -8.89 -3.81 11.14
C VAL A 101 -9.56 -3.66 12.51
N PHE A 102 -8.77 -3.65 13.58
CA PHE A 102 -9.27 -3.44 14.94
C PHE A 102 -9.49 -1.97 15.29
N GLY A 103 -8.95 -1.03 14.50
CA GLY A 103 -9.01 0.41 14.73
C GLY A 103 -10.24 1.09 14.12
N ILE A 104 -10.03 1.80 13.01
CA ILE A 104 -11.06 2.68 12.42
C ILE A 104 -11.74 2.06 11.20
N LYS A 105 -11.02 1.23 10.43
CA LYS A 105 -11.45 0.85 9.07
C LYS A 105 -12.29 -0.42 9.00
N GLY A 106 -12.27 -1.28 10.03
CA GLY A 106 -12.73 -2.64 9.83
C GLY A 106 -11.85 -3.40 8.81
N GLY A 107 -12.40 -4.41 8.15
CA GLY A 107 -11.68 -5.26 7.20
C GLY A 107 -11.35 -4.61 5.87
N ALA A 108 -10.52 -5.29 5.08
CA ALA A 108 -10.11 -4.88 3.74
C ALA A 108 -10.40 -5.96 2.67
N ALA A 109 -11.35 -6.85 2.95
CA ALA A 109 -11.74 -7.94 2.05
C ALA A 109 -12.64 -7.49 0.87
N GLY A 110 -13.01 -6.22 0.80
CA GLY A 110 -14.06 -5.70 -0.06
C GLY A 110 -15.34 -5.46 0.71
N GLY A 111 -16.52 -5.66 0.11
CA GLY A 111 -17.81 -5.53 0.77
C GLY A 111 -18.97 -5.95 -0.13
N GLY A 112 -20.14 -6.23 0.46
CA GLY A 112 -21.30 -6.71 -0.25
C GLY A 112 -20.99 -7.99 -1.05
N TYR A 113 -21.39 -8.03 -2.30
CA TYR A 113 -21.13 -9.16 -3.20
C TYR A 113 -19.77 -9.09 -3.92
N SER A 114 -18.95 -8.06 -3.62
CA SER A 114 -17.58 -7.92 -4.13
C SER A 114 -16.58 -8.06 -3.00
N GLN A 115 -16.38 -9.29 -2.53
CA GLN A 115 -15.48 -9.65 -1.45
C GLN A 115 -14.53 -10.78 -1.85
N VAL A 116 -13.36 -10.81 -1.19
CA VAL A 116 -12.48 -11.98 -1.11
C VAL A 116 -12.89 -12.82 0.09
N ALA A 117 -12.99 -14.12 -0.10
CA ALA A 117 -13.52 -15.05 0.89
C ALA A 117 -12.55 -16.20 1.19
N PRO A 118 -12.53 -16.68 2.45
CA PRO A 118 -13.22 -16.18 3.65
C PRO A 118 -12.66 -14.84 4.14
N MET A 119 -13.54 -13.86 4.41
CA MET A 119 -13.11 -12.52 4.78
C MET A 119 -12.39 -12.46 6.14
N GLU A 120 -12.80 -13.27 7.10
CA GLU A 120 -12.19 -13.35 8.42
C GLU A 120 -10.73 -13.83 8.34
N GLU A 121 -10.45 -14.81 7.50
CA GLU A 121 -9.09 -15.32 7.33
C GLU A 121 -8.17 -14.28 6.69
N LEU A 122 -8.69 -13.51 5.72
CA LEU A 122 -7.93 -12.43 5.08
C LEU A 122 -7.64 -11.28 6.06
N ASN A 123 -8.63 -10.88 6.85
CA ASN A 123 -8.54 -9.70 7.71
C ASN A 123 -7.72 -9.93 8.98
N LEU A 124 -7.52 -11.16 9.41
CA LEU A 124 -6.78 -11.47 10.64
C LEU A 124 -5.35 -11.90 10.33
N HIS A 125 -5.09 -13.19 10.27
CA HIS A 125 -3.72 -13.71 10.18
C HIS A 125 -3.29 -14.06 8.77
N LEU A 126 -4.25 -14.27 7.85
CA LEU A 126 -4.04 -14.82 6.51
C LEU A 126 -3.15 -16.07 6.54
N THR A 127 -1.87 -15.92 6.22
CA THR A 127 -0.82 -16.96 6.25
C THR A 127 0.38 -16.56 7.11
N GLY A 128 0.24 -15.53 7.95
CA GLY A 128 1.26 -15.12 8.91
C GLY A 128 2.36 -14.20 8.37
N ASP A 129 2.20 -13.66 7.16
CA ASP A 129 3.26 -12.86 6.51
C ASP A 129 3.61 -11.59 7.30
N ILE A 130 2.63 -10.89 7.88
CA ILE A 130 2.88 -9.69 8.69
C ILE A 130 3.58 -10.05 10.00
N HIS A 131 3.26 -11.21 10.59
CA HIS A 131 3.98 -11.72 11.77
C HIS A 131 5.44 -12.02 11.44
N ALA A 132 5.72 -12.61 10.28
CA ALA A 132 7.08 -12.84 9.81
C ALA A 132 7.84 -11.52 9.61
N VAL A 133 7.20 -10.48 9.05
CA VAL A 133 7.77 -9.13 8.95
C VAL A 133 8.10 -8.57 10.33
N THR A 134 7.17 -8.67 11.29
CA THR A 134 7.35 -8.20 12.67
C THR A 134 8.54 -8.91 13.33
N ALA A 135 8.62 -10.23 13.20
CA ALA A 135 9.69 -11.04 13.77
C ALA A 135 11.06 -10.69 13.17
N ALA A 136 11.16 -10.62 11.84
CA ALA A 136 12.40 -10.29 11.14
C ALA A 136 12.87 -8.86 11.45
N HIS A 137 11.94 -7.89 11.53
CA HIS A 137 12.25 -6.50 11.85
C HIS A 137 12.81 -6.37 13.27
N ASN A 138 12.14 -6.97 14.24
CA ASN A 138 12.52 -6.88 15.65
C ASN A 138 13.80 -7.69 15.95
N LEU A 139 14.10 -8.74 15.15
CA LEU A 139 15.38 -9.42 15.21
C LEU A 139 16.53 -8.47 14.86
N ALA A 140 16.40 -7.65 13.84
CA ALA A 140 17.40 -6.64 13.49
C ALA A 140 17.57 -5.59 14.60
N SER A 141 16.47 -5.16 15.22
CA SER A 141 16.53 -4.24 16.37
C SER A 141 17.29 -4.86 17.55
N ALA A 142 17.02 -6.12 17.86
CA ALA A 142 17.72 -6.84 18.92
C ALA A 142 19.21 -7.05 18.61
N ALA A 143 19.54 -7.37 17.35
CA ALA A 143 20.93 -7.53 16.90
C ALA A 143 21.73 -6.22 17.00
N LEU A 144 21.11 -5.10 16.61
CA LEU A 144 21.68 -3.75 16.73
C LEU A 144 22.00 -3.42 18.19
N ASP A 145 21.03 -3.62 19.10
CA ASP A 145 21.19 -3.35 20.52
C ASP A 145 22.23 -4.25 21.18
N ALA A 146 22.25 -5.53 20.82
CA ALA A 146 23.27 -6.48 21.33
C ALA A 146 24.67 -6.07 20.87
N ARG A 147 24.81 -5.66 19.59
CA ARG A 147 26.08 -5.23 19.04
C ARG A 147 26.58 -3.96 19.74
N LEU A 148 25.74 -2.96 19.86
CA LEU A 148 26.02 -1.70 20.56
C LEU A 148 26.44 -1.97 22.01
N PHE A 149 25.68 -2.82 22.74
CA PHE A 149 25.95 -3.17 24.14
C PHE A 149 27.32 -3.80 24.32
N HIS A 150 27.66 -4.81 23.50
CA HIS A 150 28.94 -5.53 23.66
C HIS A 150 30.14 -4.69 23.25
N GLU A 151 30.07 -3.96 22.14
CA GLU A 151 31.17 -3.11 21.68
C GLU A 151 31.52 -2.01 22.70
N GLN A 152 30.49 -1.38 23.30
CA GLN A 152 30.75 -0.27 24.22
C GLN A 152 31.11 -0.75 25.62
N ARG A 153 30.54 -1.86 26.10
CA ARG A 153 30.87 -2.42 27.39
C ARG A 153 32.31 -2.89 27.48
N GLU A 154 32.83 -3.51 26.42
CA GLU A 154 34.17 -4.13 26.39
C GLU A 154 35.24 -3.17 25.85
N GLY A 155 34.83 -2.17 25.06
CA GLY A 155 35.68 -1.36 24.20
C GLY A 155 35.98 -2.08 22.87
N TYR A 156 36.12 -1.29 21.81
CA TYR A 156 36.21 -1.80 20.43
C TYR A 156 37.32 -2.81 20.22
N ASP A 157 38.55 -2.51 20.69
CA ASP A 157 39.72 -3.40 20.51
C ASP A 157 39.54 -4.72 21.25
N ALA A 158 39.03 -4.69 22.50
CA ALA A 158 38.78 -5.87 23.29
C ALA A 158 37.67 -6.75 22.70
N PHE A 159 36.61 -6.10 22.19
CA PHE A 159 35.53 -6.77 21.48
C PHE A 159 36.05 -7.50 20.23
N GLU A 160 36.86 -6.84 19.40
CA GLU A 160 37.46 -7.43 18.19
C GLU A 160 38.38 -8.60 18.53
N ALA A 161 39.24 -8.42 19.53
CA ALA A 161 40.19 -9.47 19.97
C ALA A 161 39.47 -10.73 20.46
N ARG A 162 38.36 -10.57 21.20
CA ARG A 162 37.60 -11.70 21.74
C ARG A 162 36.73 -12.39 20.70
N THR A 163 36.05 -11.60 19.82
CA THR A 163 35.04 -12.14 18.91
C THR A 163 35.55 -12.44 17.52
N GLY A 164 36.64 -11.84 17.10
CA GLY A 164 37.12 -11.85 15.72
C GLY A 164 36.23 -11.00 14.76
N LEU A 165 35.23 -10.28 15.27
CA LEU A 165 34.34 -9.42 14.50
C LEU A 165 34.88 -7.98 14.53
N LYS A 166 34.89 -7.32 13.38
CA LYS A 166 35.19 -5.88 13.32
C LYS A 166 34.15 -5.07 14.09
N ALA A 167 34.57 -4.15 14.94
CA ALA A 167 33.67 -3.24 15.64
C ALA A 167 33.01 -2.30 14.66
N LEU A 168 31.69 -2.10 14.81
CA LEU A 168 30.88 -1.23 13.94
C LEU A 168 30.93 0.24 14.38
N ARG A 169 31.33 0.51 15.63
CA ARG A 169 31.46 1.86 16.18
C ARG A 169 30.18 2.69 16.01
N ILE A 170 29.03 2.09 16.36
CA ILE A 170 27.71 2.64 16.14
C ILE A 170 27.57 4.00 16.86
N ASP A 171 27.18 5.04 16.12
CA ASP A 171 26.71 6.29 16.70
C ASP A 171 25.27 6.13 17.16
N VAL A 172 25.04 6.15 18.48
CA VAL A 172 23.72 5.92 19.13
C VAL A 172 22.67 6.94 18.66
N GLU A 173 23.09 8.19 18.41
CA GLU A 173 22.18 9.26 17.97
C GLU A 173 21.76 9.10 16.50
N SER A 174 22.48 8.28 15.75
CA SER A 174 22.21 8.01 14.34
C SER A 174 21.26 6.84 14.09
N ILE A 175 20.85 6.11 15.14
CA ILE A 175 19.97 4.94 15.00
C ILE A 175 18.61 5.34 14.48
N THR A 176 18.23 4.81 13.30
CA THR A 176 16.94 5.06 12.63
C THR A 176 15.99 3.87 12.68
N TRP A 177 16.51 2.69 13.05
CA TRP A 177 15.77 1.43 13.06
C TRP A 177 15.09 1.21 14.40
N LYS A 178 13.78 1.45 14.44
CA LYS A 178 12.91 1.26 15.61
C LYS A 178 12.48 -0.21 15.74
N ARG A 179 11.56 -0.49 16.65
CA ARG A 179 10.80 -1.73 16.74
C ARG A 179 9.45 -1.59 16.04
N VAL A 180 8.80 -2.72 15.76
CA VAL A 180 7.46 -2.73 15.14
C VAL A 180 6.51 -3.68 15.86
N MET A 181 5.19 -3.36 15.77
CA MET A 181 4.10 -4.26 16.13
C MET A 181 2.89 -4.01 15.24
N ASP A 182 2.05 -5.03 15.02
CA ASP A 182 0.90 -4.91 14.10
C ASP A 182 -0.40 -4.49 14.80
N HIS A 183 -0.31 -3.53 15.72
CA HIS A 183 -1.46 -2.93 16.40
C HIS A 183 -1.31 -1.41 16.47
N ASN A 184 -2.45 -0.72 16.59
CA ASN A 184 -2.48 0.72 16.82
C ASN A 184 -2.27 0.99 18.31
N ASP A 185 -1.11 1.53 18.67
CA ASP A 185 -0.79 1.90 20.06
C ASP A 185 -0.06 3.23 20.15
N ARG A 186 -0.79 4.30 20.47
CA ARG A 186 -0.21 5.64 20.58
C ARG A 186 0.75 5.80 21.75
N ALA A 187 0.68 4.95 22.79
CA ALA A 187 1.58 5.00 23.92
C ALA A 187 3.01 4.58 23.56
N LEU A 188 3.16 3.76 22.50
CA LEU A 188 4.44 3.28 22.03
C LEU A 188 5.16 4.23 21.04
N ARG A 189 4.59 5.40 20.73
CA ARG A 189 5.24 6.38 19.84
C ARG A 189 6.56 6.90 20.36
N MET A 190 6.71 6.93 21.68
CA MET A 190 7.95 7.26 22.35
C MET A 190 8.09 6.41 23.62
N VAL A 191 9.15 5.63 23.69
CA VAL A 191 9.51 4.79 24.82
C VAL A 191 10.97 5.00 25.17
N LYS A 192 11.31 4.86 26.43
CA LYS A 192 12.68 4.88 26.89
C LYS A 192 13.16 3.44 27.07
N ILE A 193 14.22 3.04 26.38
CA ILE A 193 14.78 1.69 26.40
C ILE A 193 16.21 1.67 26.98
N GLY A 194 16.75 0.48 27.20
CA GLY A 194 18.10 0.26 27.72
C GLY A 194 18.19 0.31 29.25
N LEU A 195 17.08 0.40 29.97
CA LEU A 195 17.02 0.49 31.44
C LEU A 195 16.60 -0.86 32.05
N ASN A 196 17.04 -1.10 33.30
CA ASN A 196 16.49 -2.15 34.15
C ASN A 196 15.29 -1.65 34.97
N GLU A 197 14.72 -2.52 35.82
CA GLU A 197 13.58 -2.20 36.69
C GLU A 197 13.84 -1.04 37.67
N GLN A 198 15.11 -0.79 38.00
CA GLN A 198 15.53 0.32 38.90
C GLN A 198 15.91 1.57 38.07
N GLY A 199 15.67 1.63 36.77
CA GLY A 199 16.03 2.75 35.92
C GLY A 199 17.54 2.90 35.66
N LYS A 200 18.33 1.82 35.83
CA LYS A 200 19.79 1.82 35.57
C LYS A 200 20.08 1.26 34.18
N THR A 201 21.14 1.74 33.56
CA THR A 201 21.60 1.40 32.20
C THR A 201 22.39 0.09 32.08
N ILE A 202 22.13 -0.90 32.96
CA ILE A 202 22.87 -2.19 32.92
C ILE A 202 22.44 -3.13 31.78
N ASN A 203 21.27 -2.91 31.18
CA ASN A 203 20.74 -3.74 30.10
C ASN A 203 21.00 -3.17 28.69
N GLY A 204 21.71 -2.04 28.60
CA GLY A 204 22.00 -1.39 27.32
C GLY A 204 22.20 0.11 27.47
N PHE A 205 21.98 0.85 26.40
CA PHE A 205 22.06 2.30 26.37
C PHE A 205 20.69 2.91 26.56
N GLU A 206 20.58 3.82 27.51
CA GLU A 206 19.39 4.65 27.64
C GLU A 206 19.24 5.51 26.38
N ARG A 207 18.15 5.32 25.66
CA ARG A 207 17.76 6.19 24.55
C ARG A 207 16.25 6.28 24.42
N ASN A 208 15.81 7.34 23.79
CA ASN A 208 14.43 7.45 23.35
C ASN A 208 14.29 6.69 22.01
N GLU A 209 13.31 5.83 21.95
CA GLU A 209 12.95 5.08 20.76
C GLU A 209 11.42 5.14 20.57
N GLY A 210 10.86 4.37 19.68
CA GLY A 210 9.43 4.20 19.51
C GLY A 210 9.15 2.92 18.74
N PHE A 211 7.87 2.64 18.57
CA PHE A 211 7.40 1.56 17.71
C PHE A 211 6.73 2.16 16.49
N ASP A 212 6.93 1.53 15.35
CA ASP A 212 6.13 1.75 14.15
C ASP A 212 5.19 0.55 13.96
N ILE A 213 4.10 0.71 13.20
CA ILE A 213 3.25 -0.42 12.84
C ILE A 213 3.96 -1.31 11.81
N SER A 214 3.78 -2.62 11.88
CA SER A 214 4.50 -3.59 11.02
C SER A 214 4.36 -3.29 9.51
N ALA A 215 3.21 -2.78 9.08
CA ALA A 215 3.00 -2.35 7.70
C ALA A 215 3.84 -1.13 7.27
N ALA A 216 4.40 -0.37 8.23
CA ALA A 216 5.32 0.74 7.99
C ALA A 216 6.78 0.31 7.92
N SER A 217 7.10 -0.95 8.22
CA SER A 217 8.44 -1.50 8.12
C SER A 217 8.98 -1.40 6.69
N GLU A 218 10.27 -1.09 6.54
CA GLU A 218 10.94 -1.20 5.24
C GLU A 218 10.87 -2.62 4.67
N LEU A 219 10.86 -3.66 5.52
CA LEU A 219 10.69 -5.05 5.10
C LEU A 219 9.37 -5.30 4.37
N MET A 220 8.29 -4.61 4.77
CA MET A 220 7.00 -4.70 4.08
C MET A 220 7.09 -4.18 2.65
N ALA A 221 7.82 -3.06 2.43
CA ALA A 221 8.09 -2.53 1.10
C ALA A 221 9.03 -3.45 0.31
N ILE A 222 10.04 -4.03 0.97
CA ILE A 222 10.98 -4.99 0.35
C ILE A 222 10.24 -6.22 -0.17
N ILE A 223 9.37 -6.85 0.61
CA ILE A 223 8.58 -8.02 0.16
C ILE A 223 7.73 -7.66 -1.07
N ALA A 224 7.14 -6.47 -1.08
CA ALA A 224 6.33 -6.03 -2.20
C ALA A 224 7.14 -5.72 -3.46
N LEU A 225 8.41 -5.31 -3.34
CA LEU A 225 9.27 -4.93 -4.46
C LEU A 225 10.28 -6.02 -4.87
N ALA A 226 10.47 -7.06 -4.06
CA ALA A 226 11.35 -8.17 -4.38
C ALA A 226 10.80 -9.01 -5.53
N LYS A 227 11.71 -9.51 -6.39
CA LYS A 227 11.38 -10.35 -7.56
C LYS A 227 11.51 -11.84 -7.28
N ASN A 228 12.30 -12.21 -6.30
CA ASN A 228 12.54 -13.59 -5.88
C ASN A 228 13.30 -13.61 -4.54
N LEU A 229 13.54 -14.80 -3.99
CA LEU A 229 14.27 -14.97 -2.72
C LEU A 229 15.70 -14.40 -2.73
N LYS A 230 16.39 -14.48 -3.87
CA LYS A 230 17.75 -13.91 -4.00
C LYS A 230 17.71 -12.38 -3.91
N ASP A 231 16.79 -11.76 -4.63
CA ASP A 231 16.60 -10.31 -4.58
C ASP A 231 16.11 -9.86 -3.19
N LEU A 232 15.18 -10.60 -2.55
CA LEU A 232 14.77 -10.38 -1.17
C LEU A 232 15.98 -10.32 -0.23
N ARG A 233 16.83 -11.35 -0.26
CA ARG A 233 18.02 -11.44 0.60
C ARG A 233 19.01 -10.29 0.34
N GLN A 234 19.21 -9.92 -0.92
CA GLN A 234 20.08 -8.81 -1.29
C GLN A 234 19.53 -7.46 -0.82
N ARG A 235 18.24 -7.25 -0.94
CA ARG A 235 17.56 -6.02 -0.45
C ARG A 235 17.64 -5.93 1.07
N ILE A 236 17.37 -7.01 1.78
CA ILE A 236 17.49 -7.06 3.24
C ILE A 236 18.90 -6.65 3.68
N GLY A 237 19.95 -7.16 3.05
CA GLY A 237 21.33 -6.82 3.38
C GLY A 237 21.69 -5.33 3.20
N LYS A 238 20.93 -4.59 2.39
CA LYS A 238 21.14 -3.15 2.14
C LYS A 238 20.40 -2.23 3.09
N ILE A 239 19.57 -2.75 3.99
CA ILE A 239 18.84 -1.93 4.97
C ILE A 239 19.85 -1.21 5.86
N VAL A 240 19.79 0.11 5.90
CA VAL A 240 20.60 0.95 6.79
C VAL A 240 19.88 1.11 8.11
N VAL A 241 20.52 0.70 9.21
CA VAL A 241 19.93 0.72 10.56
C VAL A 241 20.49 1.85 11.44
N ALA A 242 21.71 2.28 11.16
CA ALA A 242 22.42 3.35 11.86
C ALA A 242 23.57 3.87 10.99
N TYR A 243 24.33 4.81 11.52
CA TYR A 243 25.64 5.20 10.97
C TYR A 243 26.73 4.97 12.02
N ASP A 244 27.97 4.82 11.57
CA ASP A 244 29.11 4.78 12.47
C ASP A 244 29.56 6.20 12.89
N LEU A 245 30.54 6.29 13.79
CA LEU A 245 31.06 7.57 14.27
C LEU A 245 31.74 8.43 13.17
N ASP A 246 32.02 7.84 12.00
CA ASP A 246 32.56 8.53 10.84
C ASP A 246 31.45 8.89 9.80
N GLY A 247 30.19 8.59 10.11
CA GLY A 247 29.02 8.88 9.27
C GLY A 247 28.83 7.90 8.12
N GLN A 248 29.47 6.70 8.16
CA GLN A 248 29.24 5.67 7.16
C GLN A 248 28.01 4.82 7.54
N PRO A 249 27.21 4.35 6.56
CA PRO A 249 26.03 3.56 6.84
C PRO A 249 26.40 2.20 7.40
N ILE A 250 25.69 1.80 8.46
CA ILE A 250 25.73 0.45 9.03
C ILE A 250 24.47 -0.29 8.57
N THR A 251 24.69 -1.40 7.87
CA THR A 251 23.60 -2.19 7.28
C THR A 251 23.30 -3.44 8.11
N THR A 252 22.18 -4.10 7.79
CA THR A 252 21.87 -5.43 8.35
C THR A 252 22.87 -6.50 7.90
N GLU A 253 23.60 -6.28 6.79
CA GLU A 253 24.72 -7.14 6.38
C GLU A 253 25.91 -6.96 7.33
N ASP A 254 26.26 -5.72 7.70
CA ASP A 254 27.33 -5.42 8.65
C ASP A 254 27.02 -5.98 10.05
N LEU A 255 25.75 -5.96 10.46
CA LEU A 255 25.27 -6.63 11.67
C LEU A 255 25.27 -8.16 11.57
N GLN A 256 25.47 -8.74 10.38
CA GLN A 256 25.39 -10.16 10.08
C GLN A 256 24.02 -10.80 10.40
N VAL A 257 22.94 -10.00 10.43
CA VAL A 257 21.57 -10.45 10.74
C VAL A 257 20.72 -10.67 9.48
N ALA A 258 21.14 -10.14 8.33
CA ALA A 258 20.38 -10.17 7.08
C ALA A 258 19.99 -11.58 6.63
N GLY A 259 20.86 -12.58 6.85
CA GLY A 259 20.58 -13.99 6.55
C GLY A 259 19.42 -14.53 7.40
N ALA A 260 19.45 -14.31 8.71
CA ALA A 260 18.39 -14.75 9.63
C ALA A 260 17.05 -14.05 9.35
N MET A 261 17.07 -12.75 9.02
CA MET A 261 15.88 -12.03 8.57
C MET A 261 15.28 -12.64 7.29
N ALA A 262 16.12 -12.98 6.31
CA ALA A 262 15.67 -13.60 5.06
C ALA A 262 15.08 -15.01 5.29
N VAL A 263 15.64 -15.79 6.21
CA VAL A 263 15.10 -17.10 6.62
C VAL A 263 13.71 -16.93 7.24
N THR A 264 13.52 -15.95 8.12
CA THR A 264 12.24 -15.66 8.75
C THR A 264 11.17 -15.27 7.71
N LEU A 265 11.57 -14.62 6.61
CA LEU A 265 10.69 -14.17 5.54
C LEU A 265 10.56 -15.15 4.36
N LYS A 266 11.17 -16.35 4.46
CA LYS A 266 11.22 -17.31 3.35
C LYS A 266 9.84 -17.67 2.78
N GLU A 267 8.84 -17.86 3.62
CA GLU A 267 7.47 -18.20 3.20
C GLU A 267 6.64 -16.95 2.90
N ALA A 268 6.93 -15.84 3.60
CA ALA A 268 6.22 -14.58 3.42
C ALA A 268 6.41 -13.95 2.03
N ILE A 269 7.43 -14.36 1.26
CA ILE A 269 7.62 -13.88 -0.12
C ILE A 269 6.66 -14.51 -1.13
N ALA A 270 6.01 -15.61 -0.78
CA ALA A 270 5.04 -16.30 -1.62
C ALA A 270 3.66 -15.64 -1.49
N PRO A 271 2.98 -15.23 -2.57
CA PRO A 271 1.62 -14.71 -2.51
C PRO A 271 0.64 -15.77 -1.98
N THR A 272 -0.38 -15.32 -1.26
CA THR A 272 -1.49 -16.17 -0.83
C THR A 272 -2.60 -16.14 -1.86
N LEU A 273 -2.98 -17.31 -2.39
CA LEU A 273 -4.12 -17.48 -3.26
C LEU A 273 -5.39 -17.65 -2.41
N MET A 274 -6.41 -16.90 -2.77
CA MET A 274 -7.79 -16.99 -2.30
C MET A 274 -8.76 -16.85 -3.48
N GLN A 275 -10.02 -16.62 -3.21
CA GLN A 275 -11.06 -16.43 -4.23
C GLN A 275 -11.99 -15.27 -3.88
N THR A 276 -12.62 -14.67 -4.88
CA THR A 276 -13.78 -13.80 -4.64
C THR A 276 -15.02 -14.64 -4.37
N LEU A 277 -16.12 -14.03 -3.91
CA LEU A 277 -17.42 -14.72 -3.74
C LEU A 277 -17.90 -15.41 -5.03
N GLU A 278 -17.51 -14.93 -6.20
CA GLU A 278 -17.83 -15.51 -7.51
C GLU A 278 -16.73 -16.46 -8.03
N GLY A 279 -15.80 -16.89 -7.18
CA GLY A 279 -14.76 -17.86 -7.51
C GLY A 279 -13.71 -17.32 -8.48
N VAL A 280 -13.43 -16.01 -8.50
CA VAL A 280 -12.30 -15.44 -9.25
C VAL A 280 -11.02 -15.62 -8.42
N PRO A 281 -9.95 -16.21 -8.99
CA PRO A 281 -8.67 -16.33 -8.30
C PRO A 281 -8.13 -14.96 -7.88
N THR A 282 -7.67 -14.84 -6.64
CA THR A 282 -7.15 -13.59 -6.08
C THR A 282 -5.87 -13.86 -5.32
N LEU A 283 -4.79 -13.15 -5.66
CA LEU A 283 -3.52 -13.18 -4.97
C LEU A 283 -3.47 -12.04 -3.95
N ILE A 284 -3.27 -12.40 -2.69
CA ILE A 284 -3.09 -11.45 -1.59
C ILE A 284 -1.61 -11.46 -1.22
N HIS A 285 -0.94 -10.29 -1.29
CA HIS A 285 0.46 -10.25 -0.95
C HIS A 285 0.94 -8.86 -0.55
N ALA A 286 1.73 -8.81 0.54
CA ALA A 286 2.26 -7.60 1.15
C ALA A 286 1.19 -6.55 1.50
N GLY A 287 1.52 -5.59 2.32
CA GLY A 287 0.58 -4.56 2.76
C GLY A 287 1.23 -3.20 3.01
N PRO A 288 2.14 -2.70 2.14
CA PRO A 288 2.80 -1.44 2.37
C PRO A 288 1.80 -0.27 2.35
N PHE A 289 1.95 0.67 3.28
CA PHE A 289 1.12 1.87 3.31
C PHE A 289 1.49 2.83 2.18
N ALA A 290 0.49 3.41 1.51
CA ALA A 290 0.69 4.29 0.36
C ALA A 290 1.18 5.70 0.71
N ASN A 291 1.20 6.10 1.99
CA ASN A 291 1.72 7.38 2.44
C ASN A 291 3.23 7.37 2.74
N ILE A 292 3.82 6.21 3.06
CA ILE A 292 5.24 6.06 3.42
C ILE A 292 5.98 5.01 2.57
N ALA A 293 5.26 4.30 1.71
CA ALA A 293 5.77 3.33 0.75
C ALA A 293 4.92 3.40 -0.53
N HIS A 294 5.11 2.45 -1.46
CA HIS A 294 4.43 2.50 -2.75
C HIS A 294 2.93 2.11 -2.71
N GLY A 295 2.46 1.45 -1.64
CA GLY A 295 1.02 1.25 -1.42
C GLY A 295 0.30 0.34 -2.41
N ASN A 296 0.98 -0.67 -2.95
CA ASN A 296 0.43 -1.63 -3.91
C ASN A 296 0.75 -3.06 -3.46
N SER A 297 0.08 -4.04 -4.06
CA SER A 297 0.45 -5.45 -3.98
C SER A 297 1.86 -5.69 -4.57
N SER A 298 2.40 -6.88 -4.42
CA SER A 298 3.77 -7.18 -4.78
C SER A 298 4.02 -7.33 -6.28
N ILE A 299 5.28 -7.16 -6.68
CA ILE A 299 5.75 -7.47 -8.04
C ILE A 299 5.57 -8.96 -8.34
N ILE A 300 5.87 -9.84 -7.39
CA ILE A 300 5.74 -11.30 -7.58
C ILE A 300 4.28 -11.69 -7.85
N ALA A 301 3.32 -11.14 -7.09
CA ALA A 301 1.90 -11.42 -7.32
C ALA A 301 1.44 -10.94 -8.70
N ASP A 302 1.84 -9.73 -9.09
CA ASP A 302 1.52 -9.21 -10.43
C ASP A 302 2.18 -10.06 -11.53
N ASP A 303 3.44 -10.47 -11.36
CA ASP A 303 4.16 -11.29 -12.36
C ASP A 303 3.50 -12.65 -12.55
N ILE A 304 3.11 -13.31 -11.46
CA ILE A 304 2.39 -14.59 -11.53
C ILE A 304 1.04 -14.40 -12.22
N ALA A 305 0.26 -13.40 -11.81
CA ALA A 305 -1.05 -13.13 -12.37
C ALA A 305 -0.99 -12.76 -13.86
N LEU A 306 -0.03 -11.91 -14.26
CA LEU A 306 0.18 -11.51 -15.66
C LEU A 306 0.55 -12.68 -16.57
N LYS A 307 1.24 -13.69 -16.05
CA LYS A 307 1.63 -14.88 -16.81
C LYS A 307 0.50 -15.92 -16.90
N LEU A 308 -0.43 -15.90 -15.93
CA LEU A 308 -1.51 -16.90 -15.83
C LEU A 308 -2.84 -16.39 -16.39
N SER A 309 -3.03 -15.06 -16.52
CA SER A 309 -4.33 -14.50 -16.93
C SER A 309 -4.19 -13.44 -18.02
N ARG A 310 -5.27 -13.23 -18.77
CA ARG A 310 -5.35 -12.15 -19.78
C ARG A 310 -5.44 -10.78 -19.11
N TYR A 311 -6.09 -10.68 -17.96
CA TYR A 311 -6.21 -9.45 -17.19
C TYR A 311 -5.76 -9.67 -15.74
N THR A 312 -4.88 -8.82 -15.28
CA THR A 312 -4.50 -8.72 -13.88
C THR A 312 -5.05 -7.41 -13.33
N VAL A 313 -5.94 -7.48 -12.35
CA VAL A 313 -6.54 -6.30 -11.71
C VAL A 313 -5.87 -6.08 -10.36
N THR A 314 -5.21 -4.95 -10.19
CA THR A 314 -4.54 -4.59 -8.92
C THR A 314 -5.00 -3.22 -8.43
N GLU A 315 -4.71 -2.90 -7.17
CA GLU A 315 -5.12 -1.63 -6.57
C GLU A 315 -3.95 -0.78 -6.11
N ALA A 316 -4.17 0.54 -6.06
CA ALA A 316 -3.27 1.51 -5.47
C ALA A 316 -3.93 2.20 -4.27
N GLY A 317 -3.21 2.35 -3.17
CA GLY A 317 -3.72 2.98 -1.96
C GLY A 317 -4.00 4.46 -2.13
N PHE A 318 -5.06 4.95 -1.51
CA PHE A 318 -5.52 6.35 -1.56
C PHE A 318 -5.89 6.83 -2.99
N GLY A 319 -5.61 8.09 -3.31
CA GLY A 319 -5.88 8.69 -4.61
C GLY A 319 -4.75 8.53 -5.63
N SER A 320 -4.97 9.03 -6.84
CA SER A 320 -3.96 8.94 -7.90
C SER A 320 -2.71 9.79 -7.63
N ASP A 321 -2.80 10.75 -6.73
CA ASP A 321 -1.68 11.55 -6.22
C ASP A 321 -0.77 10.79 -5.23
N MET A 322 -1.18 9.61 -4.79
CA MET A 322 -0.47 8.82 -3.78
C MET A 322 -0.08 7.44 -4.32
N GLY A 323 -0.95 6.44 -4.19
CA GLY A 323 -0.60 5.07 -4.54
C GLY A 323 -0.38 4.84 -6.02
N PHE A 324 -1.15 5.50 -6.91
CA PHE A 324 -0.94 5.40 -8.35
C PHE A 324 0.38 6.09 -8.77
N GLU A 325 0.66 7.29 -8.25
CA GLU A 325 1.93 7.99 -8.50
C GLU A 325 3.12 7.07 -8.16
N LYS A 326 3.09 6.45 -6.97
CA LYS A 326 4.15 5.55 -6.51
C LYS A 326 4.17 4.21 -7.25
N ALA A 327 3.01 3.72 -7.68
CA ALA A 327 2.96 2.57 -8.57
C ALA A 327 3.72 2.83 -9.87
N CYS A 328 3.58 4.03 -10.44
CA CYS A 328 4.25 4.43 -11.67
C CYS A 328 5.75 4.72 -11.48
N ASN A 329 6.10 5.50 -10.45
CA ASN A 329 7.47 5.99 -10.28
C ASN A 329 8.38 5.04 -9.49
N ILE A 330 7.82 4.16 -8.65
CA ILE A 330 8.59 3.21 -7.82
C ILE A 330 8.39 1.77 -8.32
N LYS A 331 7.15 1.25 -8.25
CA LYS A 331 6.87 -0.17 -8.54
C LYS A 331 7.09 -0.50 -10.02
N ALA A 332 6.54 0.31 -10.94
CA ALA A 332 6.68 0.08 -12.38
C ALA A 332 8.14 0.17 -12.83
N ALA A 333 8.91 1.11 -12.27
CA ALA A 333 10.35 1.22 -12.52
C ALA A 333 11.12 -0.01 -12.01
N ALA A 334 10.79 -0.52 -10.82
CA ALA A 334 11.41 -1.73 -10.25
C ALA A 334 11.02 -3.01 -11.03
N ALA A 335 9.75 -3.12 -11.44
CA ALA A 335 9.22 -4.27 -12.17
C ALA A 335 9.55 -4.24 -13.68
N ASN A 336 9.88 -3.07 -14.22
CA ASN A 336 9.92 -2.80 -15.67
C ASN A 336 8.58 -3.14 -16.35
N LYS A 337 7.47 -2.82 -15.70
CA LYS A 337 6.10 -3.06 -16.17
C LYS A 337 5.20 -1.91 -15.72
N ALA A 338 4.47 -1.34 -16.67
CA ALA A 338 3.50 -0.27 -16.44
C ALA A 338 2.07 -0.78 -16.60
N PRO A 339 1.07 -0.14 -16.00
CA PRO A 339 -0.34 -0.46 -16.26
C PRO A 339 -0.72 -0.20 -17.72
N ASP A 340 -1.56 -1.08 -18.30
CA ASP A 340 -2.19 -0.90 -19.60
C ASP A 340 -3.42 0.00 -19.51
N CYS A 341 -4.09 0.03 -18.36
CA CYS A 341 -5.28 0.86 -18.09
C CYS A 341 -5.33 1.23 -16.62
N VAL A 342 -5.88 2.40 -16.33
CA VAL A 342 -6.14 2.86 -14.96
C VAL A 342 -7.63 3.11 -14.77
N VAL A 343 -8.22 2.51 -13.73
CA VAL A 343 -9.58 2.78 -13.29
C VAL A 343 -9.55 3.80 -12.15
N ILE A 344 -10.23 4.93 -12.31
CA ILE A 344 -10.37 5.96 -11.28
C ILE A 344 -11.74 5.82 -10.64
N VAL A 345 -11.77 5.43 -9.37
CA VAL A 345 -13.01 5.31 -8.60
C VAL A 345 -13.42 6.67 -8.08
N ALA A 346 -14.66 7.06 -8.33
CA ALA A 346 -15.29 8.26 -7.80
C ALA A 346 -16.64 7.91 -7.17
N THR A 347 -17.09 8.70 -6.20
CA THR A 347 -18.43 8.61 -5.60
C THR A 347 -19.07 10.00 -5.57
N LEU A 348 -20.38 10.10 -5.68
CA LEU A 348 -21.07 11.39 -5.55
C LEU A 348 -20.70 12.08 -4.24
N ARG A 349 -20.82 11.37 -3.14
CA ARG A 349 -20.49 11.90 -1.80
C ARG A 349 -19.01 12.28 -1.66
N GLY A 350 -18.09 11.51 -2.26
CA GLY A 350 -16.66 11.81 -2.27
C GLY A 350 -16.34 13.10 -3.04
N LEU A 351 -17.01 13.32 -4.18
CA LEU A 351 -16.88 14.56 -4.94
C LEU A 351 -17.46 15.75 -4.17
N LYS A 352 -18.67 15.63 -3.62
CA LYS A 352 -19.27 16.67 -2.77
C LYS A 352 -18.36 17.01 -1.57
N ALA A 353 -17.77 16.01 -0.93
CA ALA A 353 -16.80 16.21 0.16
C ALA A 353 -15.53 16.97 -0.30
N ASN A 354 -15.12 16.80 -1.55
CA ASN A 354 -13.97 17.51 -2.14
C ASN A 354 -14.36 18.86 -2.80
N SER A 355 -15.61 19.28 -2.72
CA SER A 355 -16.10 20.56 -3.27
C SER A 355 -15.65 21.79 -2.46
N GLY A 356 -15.33 21.61 -1.18
CA GLY A 356 -15.13 22.69 -0.22
C GLY A 356 -16.44 23.23 0.40
N HIS A 357 -17.61 22.74 -0.02
CA HIS A 357 -18.92 23.16 0.55
C HIS A 357 -19.23 22.49 1.89
N TYR A 358 -18.53 21.40 2.23
CA TYR A 358 -18.74 20.61 3.45
C TYR A 358 -17.45 20.57 4.28
N ASP A 359 -17.53 20.91 5.57
CA ASP A 359 -16.41 20.73 6.51
C ASP A 359 -16.44 19.30 7.08
N LEU A 360 -15.67 18.42 6.47
CA LEU A 360 -15.57 17.02 6.85
C LEU A 360 -14.16 16.74 7.39
N ARG A 361 -14.09 16.45 8.68
CA ARG A 361 -12.82 16.07 9.35
C ARG A 361 -12.94 14.66 9.94
N PRO A 362 -11.85 13.89 9.95
CA PRO A 362 -11.84 12.59 10.61
C PRO A 362 -12.32 12.70 12.07
N GLY A 363 -13.29 11.85 12.46
CA GLY A 363 -13.88 11.84 13.80
C GLY A 363 -15.06 12.78 14.01
N MET A 364 -15.43 13.63 13.03
CA MET A 364 -16.66 14.41 13.09
C MET A 364 -17.84 13.64 12.53
N ALA A 365 -19.05 13.95 13.04
CA ALA A 365 -20.27 13.43 12.45
C ALA A 365 -20.43 13.93 11.02
N ILE A 366 -20.83 13.04 10.11
CA ILE A 366 -21.05 13.35 8.72
C ILE A 366 -22.42 14.04 8.63
N PRO A 367 -22.52 15.25 8.02
CA PRO A 367 -23.81 15.94 7.87
C PRO A 367 -24.71 15.18 6.89
N ASP A 368 -25.97 14.94 7.26
CA ASP A 368 -26.96 14.23 6.42
C ASP A 368 -27.16 14.92 5.07
N SER A 369 -26.97 16.23 4.98
CA SER A 369 -27.12 17.01 3.75
C SER A 369 -26.19 16.56 2.62
N ILE A 370 -25.05 15.90 2.91
CA ILE A 370 -24.14 15.40 1.87
C ILE A 370 -24.76 14.26 1.05
N PHE A 371 -25.72 13.53 1.64
CA PHE A 371 -26.45 12.44 0.98
C PHE A 371 -27.65 12.94 0.16
N SER A 372 -28.02 14.22 0.32
CA SER A 372 -29.07 14.87 -0.47
C SER A 372 -28.51 15.42 -1.78
N PRO A 373 -29.34 15.56 -2.85
CA PRO A 373 -28.90 16.18 -4.09
C PRO A 373 -28.35 17.59 -3.89
N ASP A 374 -27.13 17.84 -4.40
CA ASP A 374 -26.44 19.14 -4.37
C ASP A 374 -25.61 19.30 -5.65
N GLN A 375 -26.25 19.80 -6.69
CA GLN A 375 -25.63 20.00 -8.00
C GLN A 375 -24.44 20.97 -7.95
N ALA A 376 -24.51 22.01 -7.10
CA ALA A 376 -23.42 22.98 -6.98
C ALA A 376 -22.17 22.34 -6.36
N ALA A 377 -22.34 21.55 -5.30
CA ALA A 377 -21.24 20.81 -4.70
C ALA A 377 -20.67 19.73 -5.65
N LEU A 378 -21.56 19.06 -6.43
CA LEU A 378 -21.11 18.07 -7.40
C LEU A 378 -20.22 18.70 -8.49
N VAL A 379 -20.64 19.82 -9.06
CA VAL A 379 -19.88 20.56 -10.10
C VAL A 379 -18.56 21.07 -9.53
N ALA A 380 -18.56 21.64 -8.33
CA ALA A 380 -17.33 22.10 -7.67
C ALA A 380 -16.39 20.93 -7.35
N GLY A 381 -16.91 19.82 -6.86
CA GLY A 381 -16.13 18.61 -6.54
C GLY A 381 -15.61 17.88 -7.77
N PHE A 382 -16.26 18.02 -8.93
CA PHE A 382 -15.80 17.45 -10.19
C PHE A 382 -14.41 17.96 -10.60
N GLU A 383 -13.98 19.14 -10.16
CA GLU A 383 -12.61 19.64 -10.38
C GLU A 383 -11.55 18.68 -9.80
N ASN A 384 -11.85 18.03 -8.67
CA ASN A 384 -10.95 17.02 -8.10
C ASN A 384 -10.84 15.79 -9.03
N LEU A 385 -11.94 15.28 -9.56
CA LEU A 385 -11.92 14.16 -10.51
C LEU A 385 -11.19 14.54 -11.81
N LYS A 386 -11.41 15.74 -12.33
CA LYS A 386 -10.67 16.26 -13.51
C LYS A 386 -9.17 16.25 -13.28
N TRP A 387 -8.76 16.67 -12.08
CA TRP A 387 -7.34 16.63 -11.72
C TRP A 387 -6.80 15.20 -11.75
N HIS A 388 -7.52 14.23 -11.17
CA HIS A 388 -7.10 12.82 -11.15
C HIS A 388 -7.05 12.21 -12.56
N ILE A 389 -7.99 12.53 -13.44
CA ILE A 389 -7.95 12.10 -14.84
C ILE A 389 -6.71 12.67 -15.55
N LYS A 390 -6.46 13.99 -15.42
CA LYS A 390 -5.25 14.63 -15.97
C LYS A 390 -3.99 14.02 -15.41
N ASN A 391 -3.98 13.68 -14.12
CA ASN A 391 -2.82 13.07 -13.47
C ASN A 391 -2.50 11.70 -14.07
N VAL A 392 -3.48 10.85 -14.35
CA VAL A 392 -3.28 9.57 -15.03
C VAL A 392 -2.76 9.77 -16.46
N HIS A 393 -3.33 10.72 -17.20
CA HIS A 393 -2.92 11.01 -18.57
C HIS A 393 -1.48 11.54 -18.70
N LYS A 394 -0.92 12.21 -17.66
CA LYS A 394 0.49 12.61 -17.62
C LYS A 394 1.45 11.43 -17.82
N TYR A 395 1.08 10.27 -17.32
CA TYR A 395 1.87 9.04 -17.44
C TYR A 395 1.66 8.31 -18.78
N GLY A 396 0.81 8.83 -19.68
CA GLY A 396 0.53 8.23 -20.99
C GLY A 396 -0.28 6.95 -20.93
N ILE A 397 -1.12 6.78 -19.89
CA ILE A 397 -1.96 5.59 -19.67
C ILE A 397 -3.43 5.98 -19.88
N PRO A 398 -4.24 5.16 -20.59
CA PRO A 398 -5.67 5.40 -20.72
C PRO A 398 -6.40 5.27 -19.38
N ALA A 399 -7.36 6.16 -19.13
CA ALA A 399 -8.18 6.18 -17.94
C ALA A 399 -9.62 5.75 -18.23
N VAL A 400 -10.22 5.02 -17.28
CA VAL A 400 -11.66 4.71 -17.21
C VAL A 400 -12.15 5.20 -15.85
N VAL A 401 -13.31 5.84 -15.79
CA VAL A 401 -13.91 6.27 -14.52
C VAL A 401 -14.98 5.28 -14.09
N ALA A 402 -14.88 4.81 -12.85
CA ALA A 402 -15.90 4.02 -12.20
C ALA A 402 -16.64 4.90 -11.18
N ILE A 403 -17.91 5.20 -11.41
CA ILE A 403 -18.77 5.86 -10.44
C ILE A 403 -19.31 4.77 -9.52
N ASN A 404 -18.73 4.63 -8.32
CA ASN A 404 -19.19 3.65 -7.33
C ASN A 404 -20.48 4.15 -6.68
N GLN A 405 -21.59 3.56 -7.09
CA GLN A 405 -22.93 3.95 -6.66
C GLN A 405 -23.29 3.37 -5.30
N PHE A 406 -23.91 4.20 -4.46
CA PHE A 406 -24.53 3.81 -3.20
C PHE A 406 -26.05 3.83 -3.29
N PRO A 407 -26.78 3.06 -2.44
CA PRO A 407 -28.24 2.98 -2.51
C PRO A 407 -28.98 4.31 -2.38
N GLN A 408 -28.37 5.31 -1.73
CA GLN A 408 -28.96 6.63 -1.52
C GLN A 408 -28.61 7.63 -2.62
N ASP A 409 -27.76 7.27 -3.59
CA ASP A 409 -27.30 8.18 -4.62
C ASP A 409 -28.44 8.57 -5.56
N CYS A 410 -28.51 9.86 -5.89
CA CYS A 410 -29.50 10.44 -6.78
C CYS A 410 -29.17 10.13 -8.25
N GLU A 411 -30.12 9.55 -8.99
CA GLU A 411 -29.95 9.19 -10.39
C GLU A 411 -29.62 10.40 -11.27
N GLN A 412 -30.25 11.55 -11.02
CA GLN A 412 -29.98 12.77 -11.78
C GLN A 412 -28.54 13.26 -11.59
N GLU A 413 -27.98 13.13 -10.39
CA GLU A 413 -26.56 13.46 -10.14
C GLU A 413 -25.60 12.46 -10.78
N LEU A 414 -25.96 11.18 -10.86
CA LEU A 414 -25.17 10.18 -11.58
C LEU A 414 -25.11 10.50 -13.08
N ILE A 415 -26.26 10.84 -13.69
CA ILE A 415 -26.33 11.26 -15.11
C ILE A 415 -25.52 12.54 -15.32
N ALA A 416 -25.72 13.56 -14.47
CA ALA A 416 -24.98 14.81 -14.57
C ALA A 416 -23.47 14.62 -14.46
N LEU A 417 -23.01 13.72 -13.60
CA LEU A 417 -21.58 13.40 -13.48
C LEU A 417 -21.05 12.73 -14.75
N GLN A 418 -21.80 11.80 -15.35
CA GLN A 418 -21.42 11.20 -16.64
C GLN A 418 -21.32 12.25 -17.74
N GLU A 419 -22.26 13.19 -17.82
CA GLU A 419 -22.25 14.30 -18.78
C GLU A 419 -21.04 15.23 -18.56
N LEU A 420 -20.73 15.57 -17.31
CA LEU A 420 -19.55 16.38 -16.95
C LEU A 420 -18.23 15.69 -17.38
N ILE A 421 -18.10 14.38 -17.16
CA ILE A 421 -16.92 13.63 -17.59
C ILE A 421 -16.81 13.63 -19.11
N HIS A 422 -17.90 13.34 -19.80
CA HIS A 422 -17.93 13.30 -21.26
C HIS A 422 -17.63 14.67 -21.90
N ALA A 423 -18.19 15.73 -21.34
CA ALA A 423 -17.92 17.09 -21.79
C ALA A 423 -16.46 17.53 -21.55
N PHE A 424 -15.84 17.02 -20.47
CA PHE A 424 -14.44 17.30 -20.16
C PHE A 424 -13.48 16.54 -21.10
N ASP A 425 -13.67 15.24 -21.28
CA ASP A 425 -12.87 14.40 -22.19
C ASP A 425 -13.71 13.23 -22.74
N PRO A 426 -14.17 13.33 -24.01
CA PRO A 426 -15.00 12.29 -24.63
C PRO A 426 -14.29 10.95 -24.83
N ASN A 427 -12.94 10.89 -24.68
CA ASN A 427 -12.17 9.65 -24.78
C ASN A 427 -12.13 8.87 -23.48
N VAL A 428 -12.44 9.52 -22.34
CA VAL A 428 -12.53 8.87 -21.03
C VAL A 428 -13.87 8.16 -20.94
N LYS A 429 -13.84 6.84 -20.87
CA LYS A 429 -15.05 6.04 -20.65
C LYS A 429 -15.44 6.08 -19.17
N VAL A 430 -16.75 6.09 -18.93
CA VAL A 430 -17.32 6.11 -17.58
C VAL A 430 -18.41 5.06 -17.46
N ALA A 431 -18.40 4.33 -16.36
CA ALA A 431 -19.47 3.38 -16.02
C ALA A 431 -19.93 3.58 -14.57
N ILE A 432 -21.21 3.39 -14.33
CA ILE A 432 -21.77 3.26 -12.98
C ILE A 432 -21.46 1.85 -12.50
N SER A 433 -20.90 1.72 -11.30
CA SER A 433 -20.54 0.46 -10.67
C SER A 433 -21.47 0.20 -9.48
N THR A 434 -22.22 -0.87 -9.54
CA THR A 434 -23.03 -1.41 -8.44
C THR A 434 -22.38 -2.67 -7.83
N ALA A 435 -21.05 -2.73 -7.85
CA ALA A 435 -20.24 -3.87 -7.39
C ALA A 435 -20.64 -4.37 -5.99
N PHE A 436 -20.91 -3.45 -5.05
CA PHE A 436 -21.33 -3.81 -3.69
C PHE A 436 -22.63 -4.60 -3.67
N ALA A 437 -23.65 -4.17 -4.42
CA ALA A 437 -24.96 -4.77 -4.41
C ALA A 437 -25.11 -5.98 -5.34
N GLN A 438 -24.36 -6.02 -6.45
CA GLN A 438 -24.58 -6.95 -7.56
C GLN A 438 -23.32 -7.72 -7.99
N GLY A 439 -22.20 -7.57 -7.27
CA GLY A 439 -20.97 -8.26 -7.62
C GLY A 439 -20.49 -7.98 -9.04
N GLY A 440 -20.10 -9.03 -9.75
CA GLY A 440 -19.61 -8.94 -11.11
C GLY A 440 -20.64 -8.48 -12.14
N GLU A 441 -21.91 -8.73 -11.94
CA GLU A 441 -22.96 -8.26 -12.83
C GLU A 441 -23.04 -6.72 -12.82
N GLY A 442 -22.91 -6.11 -11.63
CA GLY A 442 -22.92 -4.66 -11.45
C GLY A 442 -21.70 -3.92 -11.99
N THR A 443 -20.75 -4.65 -12.60
CA THR A 443 -19.51 -4.07 -13.17
C THR A 443 -19.25 -4.50 -14.62
N ARG A 444 -20.22 -5.11 -15.29
CA ARG A 444 -20.03 -5.58 -16.69
C ARG A 444 -19.67 -4.46 -17.65
N ASP A 445 -20.35 -3.32 -17.57
CA ASP A 445 -20.05 -2.16 -18.42
C ASP A 445 -18.66 -1.59 -18.13
N LEU A 446 -18.32 -1.48 -16.85
CA LEU A 446 -16.96 -1.10 -16.43
C LEU A 446 -15.92 -2.07 -17.01
N ALA A 447 -16.16 -3.37 -16.91
CA ALA A 447 -15.27 -4.40 -17.44
C ALA A 447 -15.11 -4.29 -18.96
N GLN A 448 -16.19 -4.02 -19.72
CA GLN A 448 -16.11 -3.82 -21.15
C GLN A 448 -15.27 -2.57 -21.49
N HIS A 449 -15.47 -1.46 -20.79
CA HIS A 449 -14.68 -0.25 -21.00
C HIS A 449 -13.18 -0.46 -20.68
N VAL A 450 -12.87 -1.29 -19.70
CA VAL A 450 -11.48 -1.67 -19.37
C VAL A 450 -10.89 -2.54 -20.47
N VAL A 451 -11.63 -3.51 -21.01
CA VAL A 451 -11.20 -4.32 -22.17
C VAL A 451 -10.86 -3.39 -23.33
N ASP A 452 -11.77 -2.49 -23.68
CA ASP A 452 -11.58 -1.55 -24.81
C ASP A 452 -10.40 -0.59 -24.58
N ALA A 453 -10.18 -0.16 -23.34
CA ALA A 453 -9.06 0.70 -22.98
C ALA A 453 -7.70 -0.03 -23.06
N CYS A 454 -7.66 -1.30 -22.69
CA CYS A 454 -6.45 -2.13 -22.75
C CYS A 454 -5.99 -2.47 -24.18
N GLU A 455 -6.86 -2.33 -25.19
CA GLU A 455 -6.48 -2.49 -26.60
C GLU A 455 -5.76 -1.24 -27.18
N LYS A 456 -5.83 -0.10 -26.45
CA LYS A 456 -5.12 1.12 -26.85
C LYS A 456 -3.62 1.00 -26.56
N THR A 457 -2.81 1.60 -27.40
CA THR A 457 -1.36 1.69 -27.15
C THR A 457 -1.07 2.64 -26.00
N THR A 458 -0.32 2.19 -25.01
CA THR A 458 0.18 3.04 -23.93
C THR A 458 1.52 3.65 -24.31
N ASN A 459 1.76 4.88 -23.87
CA ASN A 459 3.04 5.56 -24.00
C ASN A 459 3.51 5.99 -22.60
N PHE A 460 3.77 4.99 -21.77
CA PHE A 460 4.11 5.18 -20.36
C PHE A 460 5.36 6.04 -20.18
N ARG A 461 5.27 7.02 -19.30
CA ARG A 461 6.37 7.92 -18.92
C ARG A 461 6.35 8.14 -17.41
N PRO A 462 7.40 7.73 -16.68
CA PRO A 462 7.55 8.13 -15.29
C PRO A 462 7.85 9.64 -15.20
N LEU A 463 7.61 10.25 -14.04
CA LEU A 463 7.85 11.69 -13.84
C LEU A 463 9.34 12.06 -13.83
N TYR A 464 10.21 11.10 -13.55
CA TYR A 464 11.66 11.29 -13.50
C TYR A 464 12.40 10.05 -14.00
N GLN A 465 13.66 10.23 -14.34
CA GLN A 465 14.55 9.13 -14.74
C GLN A 465 15.41 8.66 -13.54
N LYS A 466 15.78 7.38 -13.54
CA LYS A 466 16.52 6.75 -12.44
C LYS A 466 17.83 7.48 -12.10
N HIS A 467 18.57 7.95 -13.10
CA HIS A 467 19.88 8.58 -12.94
C HIS A 467 19.86 10.05 -12.53
N GLN A 468 18.68 10.69 -12.47
CA GLN A 468 18.58 12.08 -12.00
C GLN A 468 18.96 12.20 -10.52
N PRO A 469 19.49 13.36 -10.07
CA PRO A 469 19.73 13.64 -8.65
C PRO A 469 18.44 13.52 -7.82
N LEU A 470 18.56 13.13 -6.56
CA LEU A 470 17.40 12.99 -5.66
C LEU A 470 16.59 14.28 -5.55
N LYS A 471 17.26 15.43 -5.52
CA LYS A 471 16.61 16.75 -5.50
C LYS A 471 15.70 16.95 -6.70
N GLU A 472 16.18 16.65 -7.90
CA GLU A 472 15.40 16.79 -9.14
C GLU A 472 14.20 15.85 -9.17
N LYS A 473 14.36 14.61 -8.68
CA LYS A 473 13.26 13.65 -8.55
C LYS A 473 12.17 14.15 -7.60
N LEU A 474 12.56 14.69 -6.44
CA LEU A 474 11.63 15.30 -5.48
C LEU A 474 10.87 16.47 -6.10
N MET A 475 11.56 17.36 -6.80
CA MET A 475 10.94 18.48 -7.51
C MET A 475 9.98 17.99 -8.59
N SER A 476 10.38 17.01 -9.41
CA SER A 476 9.53 16.45 -10.47
C SER A 476 8.21 15.87 -9.92
N VAL A 477 8.25 15.16 -8.79
CA VAL A 477 7.03 14.63 -8.16
C VAL A 477 6.16 15.76 -7.61
N CYS A 478 6.74 16.75 -6.95
CA CYS A 478 5.99 17.85 -6.35
C CYS A 478 5.39 18.77 -7.42
N GLU A 479 6.16 19.16 -8.43
CA GLU A 479 5.74 20.08 -9.48
C GLU A 479 4.87 19.38 -10.54
N ALA A 480 5.46 18.43 -11.28
CA ALA A 480 4.75 17.73 -12.34
C ALA A 480 3.69 16.76 -11.79
N GLY A 481 3.96 16.09 -10.68
CA GLY A 481 3.02 15.18 -10.02
C GLY A 481 1.85 15.90 -9.37
N TYR A 482 2.10 16.82 -8.44
CA TYR A 482 1.04 17.44 -7.62
C TYR A 482 0.58 18.82 -8.11
N GLY A 483 1.39 19.51 -8.91
CA GLY A 483 1.08 20.88 -9.36
C GLY A 483 1.56 21.96 -8.39
N ALA A 484 2.54 21.64 -7.54
CA ALA A 484 3.20 22.62 -6.69
C ALA A 484 4.05 23.59 -7.52
N THR A 485 4.22 24.82 -7.04
CA THR A 485 5.12 25.82 -7.67
C THR A 485 6.47 25.92 -6.97
N ASN A 486 6.59 25.35 -5.76
CA ASN A 486 7.82 25.40 -4.99
C ASN A 486 7.95 24.18 -4.07
N VAL A 487 9.20 23.82 -3.77
CA VAL A 487 9.57 22.81 -2.77
C VAL A 487 10.50 23.45 -1.75
N GLU A 488 10.09 23.51 -0.50
CA GLU A 488 10.86 24.10 0.59
C GLU A 488 11.43 22.99 1.49
N MET A 489 12.75 22.94 1.59
CA MET A 489 13.43 21.96 2.45
C MET A 489 13.86 22.59 3.76
N SER A 490 13.59 21.92 4.89
CA SER A 490 14.18 22.28 6.18
C SER A 490 15.71 22.12 6.12
N GLU A 491 16.42 22.75 7.05
CA GLU A 491 17.87 22.54 7.19
C GLU A 491 18.24 21.06 7.39
N LEU A 492 17.42 20.32 8.16
CA LEU A 492 17.61 18.89 8.38
C LEU A 492 17.48 18.12 7.06
N ALA A 493 16.40 18.36 6.32
CA ALA A 493 16.16 17.68 5.04
C ALA A 493 17.26 17.97 4.02
N ALA A 494 17.73 19.21 3.96
CA ALA A 494 18.82 19.60 3.07
C ALA A 494 20.15 18.92 3.43
N LYS A 495 20.48 18.81 4.72
CA LYS A 495 21.66 18.08 5.21
C LYS A 495 21.55 16.58 4.91
N GLN A 496 20.39 15.97 5.15
CA GLN A 496 20.15 14.55 4.85
C GLN A 496 20.25 14.27 3.35
N LEU A 497 19.68 15.14 2.50
CA LEU A 497 19.78 15.00 1.05
C LEU A 497 21.23 15.00 0.59
N ALA A 498 22.01 16.00 1.01
CA ALA A 498 23.43 16.09 0.67
C ALA A 498 24.24 14.89 1.17
N HIS A 499 23.91 14.38 2.37
CA HIS A 499 24.54 13.19 2.92
C HIS A 499 24.22 11.93 2.09
N PHE A 500 22.95 11.72 1.72
CA PHE A 500 22.56 10.56 0.89
C PHE A 500 23.18 10.61 -0.50
N GLU A 501 23.26 11.79 -1.12
CA GLU A 501 23.93 11.98 -2.40
C GLU A 501 25.44 11.70 -2.32
N LYS A 502 26.11 12.17 -1.25
CA LYS A 502 27.52 11.87 -0.98
C LYS A 502 27.81 10.37 -0.79
N LEU A 503 26.87 9.64 -0.18
CA LEU A 503 26.96 8.20 0.01
C LEU A 503 26.59 7.38 -1.24
N GLY A 504 26.22 8.03 -2.36
CA GLY A 504 25.94 7.37 -3.63
C GLY A 504 24.52 6.87 -3.80
N PHE A 505 23.56 7.31 -2.98
CA PHE A 505 22.15 6.92 -3.06
C PHE A 505 21.33 7.69 -4.12
N ASN A 506 21.97 8.34 -5.08
CA ASN A 506 21.30 9.15 -6.13
C ASN A 506 20.31 8.39 -6.99
N GLU A 507 20.57 7.09 -7.24
CA GLU A 507 19.70 6.26 -8.09
C GLU A 507 18.41 5.78 -7.42
N LEU A 508 18.26 5.99 -6.11
CA LEU A 508 17.06 5.60 -5.40
C LEU A 508 15.84 6.40 -5.90
N ALA A 509 14.68 5.75 -5.89
CA ALA A 509 13.42 6.42 -6.15
C ALA A 509 13.04 7.38 -5.01
N VAL A 510 12.05 8.23 -5.21
CA VAL A 510 11.53 9.12 -4.16
C VAL A 510 10.07 8.81 -3.87
N CYS A 511 9.72 8.87 -2.59
CA CYS A 511 8.38 8.65 -2.08
C CYS A 511 7.98 9.85 -1.22
N ILE A 512 7.02 10.66 -1.67
CA ILE A 512 6.54 11.78 -0.86
C ILE A 512 5.51 11.28 0.14
N ALA A 513 5.82 11.49 1.43
CA ALA A 513 4.95 11.17 2.55
C ALA A 513 4.16 12.42 2.96
N LYS A 514 2.95 12.55 2.45
CA LYS A 514 2.02 13.66 2.72
C LYS A 514 0.66 13.17 3.22
N THR A 515 -0.25 14.09 3.56
CA THR A 515 -1.64 13.73 3.84
C THR A 515 -2.30 13.12 2.61
N PRO A 516 -3.10 12.04 2.76
CA PRO A 516 -3.89 11.53 1.66
C PRO A 516 -5.17 12.33 1.39
N LEU A 517 -5.58 13.22 2.31
CA LEU A 517 -6.88 13.91 2.28
C LEU A 517 -6.89 15.19 1.45
N SER A 518 -5.79 15.47 0.74
CA SER A 518 -5.63 16.61 -0.17
C SER A 518 -4.56 16.29 -1.21
N ILE A 519 -4.66 16.90 -2.39
CA ILE A 519 -3.59 16.91 -3.39
C ILE A 519 -2.36 17.66 -2.84
N THR A 520 -2.59 18.68 -2.00
CA THR A 520 -1.52 19.41 -1.30
C THR A 520 -1.04 18.64 -0.06
N THR A 521 -0.23 19.30 0.74
CA THR A 521 0.24 18.81 2.06
C THR A 521 -0.66 19.26 3.22
N ASP A 522 -1.68 20.08 2.94
CA ASP A 522 -2.67 20.57 3.90
C ASP A 522 -4.02 19.87 3.66
N SER A 523 -4.48 19.09 4.64
CA SER A 523 -5.74 18.32 4.55
C SER A 523 -7.00 19.19 4.49
N SER A 524 -6.91 20.48 4.84
CA SER A 524 -8.04 21.42 4.77
C SER A 524 -8.31 21.91 3.34
N VAL A 525 -7.31 21.88 2.47
CA VAL A 525 -7.41 22.34 1.08
C VAL A 525 -8.07 21.26 0.22
N LYS A 526 -9.19 21.57 -0.41
CA LYS A 526 -10.01 20.65 -1.21
C LYS A 526 -9.97 20.99 -2.70
N GLY A 527 -10.61 20.15 -3.52
CA GLY A 527 -10.71 20.36 -4.97
C GLY A 527 -9.42 20.04 -5.73
N ALA A 528 -9.04 20.95 -6.61
CA ALA A 528 -7.86 20.83 -7.49
C ALA A 528 -6.91 22.04 -7.29
N PRO A 529 -6.27 22.17 -6.14
CA PRO A 529 -5.41 23.31 -5.83
C PRO A 529 -4.17 23.34 -6.73
N VAL A 530 -3.73 24.55 -7.03
CA VAL A 530 -2.51 24.86 -7.80
C VAL A 530 -1.71 25.95 -7.10
N GLY A 531 -0.43 26.06 -7.42
CA GLY A 531 0.37 27.19 -6.95
C GLY A 531 0.78 27.12 -5.47
N PHE A 532 0.84 25.94 -4.88
CA PHE A 532 1.22 25.75 -3.48
C PHE A 532 2.69 25.33 -3.32
N THR A 533 3.20 25.48 -2.12
CA THR A 533 4.53 25.01 -1.73
C THR A 533 4.43 23.67 -1.02
N VAL A 534 5.33 22.74 -1.35
CA VAL A 534 5.48 21.46 -0.64
C VAL A 534 6.65 21.58 0.34
N PRO A 535 6.39 21.59 1.67
CA PRO A 535 7.45 21.58 2.66
C PRO A 535 8.01 20.17 2.82
N ILE A 536 9.31 19.99 2.78
CA ILE A 536 10.01 18.74 3.11
C ILE A 536 10.76 18.95 4.43
N ARG A 537 10.32 18.27 5.49
CA ARG A 537 10.87 18.44 6.83
C ARG A 537 12.04 17.51 7.14
N GLU A 538 11.98 16.30 6.60
CA GLU A 538 12.92 15.23 6.89
C GLU A 538 12.96 14.26 5.72
N LEU A 539 14.12 13.67 5.45
CA LEU A 539 14.29 12.56 4.52
C LEU A 539 14.69 11.31 5.29
N ARG A 540 14.13 10.16 4.90
CA ARG A 540 14.51 8.87 5.46
C ARG A 540 14.92 7.91 4.37
N LEU A 541 16.01 7.19 4.61
CA LEU A 541 16.59 6.26 3.68
C LEU A 541 15.95 4.87 3.87
N CYS A 542 15.43 4.30 2.78
CA CYS A 542 15.01 2.92 2.67
C CYS A 542 15.83 2.25 1.56
N ALA A 543 17.12 2.05 1.82
CA ALA A 543 18.09 1.61 0.83
C ALA A 543 17.80 0.18 0.32
N GLY A 544 17.31 -0.71 1.19
CA GLY A 544 16.91 -2.05 0.84
C GLY A 544 15.67 -2.07 -0.06
N ALA A 545 14.68 -1.25 0.25
CA ALA A 545 13.48 -1.10 -0.58
C ALA A 545 13.79 -0.36 -1.90
N GLY A 546 14.82 0.49 -1.92
CA GLY A 546 15.27 1.20 -3.13
C GLY A 546 14.63 2.57 -3.31
N PHE A 547 14.24 3.25 -2.23
CA PHE A 547 13.73 4.62 -2.27
C PHE A 547 14.12 5.44 -1.03
N VAL A 548 14.04 6.77 -1.19
CA VAL A 548 14.07 7.73 -0.09
C VAL A 548 12.66 8.25 0.10
N TYR A 549 12.13 8.24 1.33
CA TYR A 549 10.88 8.92 1.56
C TYR A 549 11.08 10.29 2.22
N ALA A 550 10.34 11.27 1.67
CA ALA A 550 10.39 12.66 2.06
C ALA A 550 9.14 13.01 2.86
N LEU A 551 9.32 13.36 4.12
CA LEU A 551 8.23 13.73 5.03
C LEU A 551 7.78 15.16 4.77
N SER A 552 6.59 15.31 4.22
CA SER A 552 5.97 16.60 3.88
C SER A 552 4.74 16.92 4.74
N GLY A 553 4.75 16.55 5.99
CA GLY A 553 3.64 16.72 6.90
C GLY A 553 3.81 15.87 8.15
N ARG A 554 2.83 15.86 9.04
CA ARG A 554 2.80 14.91 10.17
C ARG A 554 2.26 13.57 9.65
N VAL A 555 3.14 12.68 9.28
CA VAL A 555 2.78 11.30 8.95
C VAL A 555 3.05 10.43 10.17
N MET A 556 2.02 9.75 10.66
CA MET A 556 2.13 8.86 11.81
C MET A 556 2.40 7.44 11.32
N THR A 557 3.53 6.89 11.73
CA THR A 557 3.93 5.50 11.49
C THR A 557 3.44 4.54 12.58
N MET A 558 2.93 5.09 13.70
CA MET A 558 2.19 4.36 14.74
C MET A 558 0.83 5.01 14.92
N PRO A 559 -0.24 4.47 14.29
CA PRO A 559 -1.61 4.95 14.49
C PRO A 559 -2.08 4.78 15.94
N GLY A 560 -3.05 5.57 16.36
CA GLY A 560 -3.73 5.40 17.64
C GLY A 560 -5.11 4.79 17.43
N LEU A 561 -5.61 4.11 18.45
CA LEU A 561 -7.02 3.69 18.50
C LEU A 561 -7.92 4.93 18.71
N PRO A 562 -9.09 5.00 18.04
CA PRO A 562 -10.10 6.00 18.34
C PRO A 562 -10.76 5.72 19.69
N ASP A 563 -11.65 6.59 20.12
CA ASP A 563 -12.47 6.42 21.33
C ASP A 563 -13.49 5.28 21.22
N LYS A 564 -13.93 4.95 19.99
CA LYS A 564 -14.77 3.79 19.67
C LYS A 564 -14.12 2.96 18.55
N PRO A 565 -13.12 2.13 18.87
CA PRO A 565 -12.46 1.29 17.88
C PRO A 565 -13.35 0.15 17.41
N ALA A 566 -13.09 -0.32 16.18
CA ALA A 566 -13.87 -1.38 15.54
C ALA A 566 -13.93 -2.68 16.37
N PHE A 567 -12.88 -2.98 17.14
CA PHE A 567 -12.84 -4.18 17.97
C PHE A 567 -13.95 -4.25 19.04
N MET A 568 -14.58 -3.14 19.42
CA MET A 568 -15.71 -3.14 20.37
C MET A 568 -16.94 -3.84 19.83
N ASN A 569 -17.02 -4.04 18.52
CA ASN A 569 -18.11 -4.77 17.86
C ASN A 569 -17.78 -6.25 17.61
N LEU A 570 -16.53 -6.64 17.85
CA LEU A 570 -16.04 -8.00 17.56
C LEU A 570 -16.25 -8.92 18.74
N ASP A 571 -16.80 -10.10 18.48
CA ASP A 571 -16.93 -11.17 19.49
C ASP A 571 -17.01 -12.54 18.79
N LEU A 572 -17.13 -13.59 19.58
CA LEU A 572 -17.44 -14.95 19.15
C LEU A 572 -18.85 -15.30 19.56
N ASP A 573 -19.62 -15.92 18.68
CA ASP A 573 -20.89 -16.53 19.05
C ASP A 573 -20.69 -17.89 19.79
N GLU A 574 -21.76 -18.51 20.22
CA GLU A 574 -21.73 -19.80 20.97
C GLU A 574 -21.13 -20.95 20.14
N ASP A 575 -21.16 -20.87 18.83
CA ASP A 575 -20.58 -21.83 17.89
C ASP A 575 -19.13 -21.51 17.52
N GLY A 576 -18.56 -20.44 18.07
CA GLY A 576 -17.20 -19.96 17.80
C GLY A 576 -17.04 -19.18 16.49
N ASN A 577 -18.14 -18.72 15.88
CA ASN A 577 -18.06 -17.86 14.71
C ASN A 577 -17.78 -16.42 15.11
N ILE A 578 -16.96 -15.73 14.31
CA ILE A 578 -16.65 -14.31 14.52
C ILE A 578 -17.88 -13.46 14.16
N ILE A 579 -18.29 -12.58 15.05
CA ILE A 579 -19.35 -11.59 14.81
C ILE A 579 -18.77 -10.17 14.81
N GLY A 580 -19.42 -9.24 14.08
CA GLY A 580 -19.07 -7.82 14.06
C GLY A 580 -17.85 -7.45 13.22
N LEU A 581 -17.20 -8.38 12.52
CA LEU A 581 -16.13 -8.08 11.57
C LEU A 581 -16.74 -7.53 10.27
N SER A 582 -16.27 -6.37 9.84
CA SER A 582 -16.77 -5.65 8.67
C SER A 582 -15.66 -5.31 7.68
#